data_f873819059ba86287baf6f866b590f2a
#
_entry.id   f873819059ba86287baf6f866b590f2a
#
_cell.length_a   1.000
_cell.length_b   1.000
_cell.length_c   1.000
_cell.angle_alpha   90.00
_cell.angle_beta   90.00
_cell.angle_gamma   90.00
#
_symmetry.space_group_name_H-M   'P 1'
#
loop_
_entity.id
_entity.type
_entity.pdbx_description
1 polymer ?
#
loop_
_entity_poly.entity_id
_entity_poly.type
_entity_poly.pdbx_seq_one_letter_code
_entity_poly.pdbx_strand_id
1 'polypeptide(L)'
;MTAVAENIHSEGFRGINDLILHPDGSILLTDQGQTGLQDPTGRVWRLHRDGRMDRLISNGPSPNGLTLNRAGTHLLVAMTRSCEVWRFALRPDAVVAKANLFFRVPAGTSGPDGMAVDAHDRLFVANPGHGQVWVVDPHGIATHRVDCTGFGRMPTNCAFAPDGRTLVITESQSGSLLAAEIPAP
;
A
#
# COMPACT_ATOMS: atom_id res chain seq x y z
N MET A 1 -17.15 -20.37 5.91
CA MET A 1 -15.87 -19.66 5.64
C MET A 1 -14.77 -20.70 5.59
N THR A 2 -13.81 -20.53 4.65
CA THR A 2 -12.67 -21.43 4.50
C THR A 2 -11.41 -20.57 4.49
N ALA A 3 -10.36 -21.00 5.21
CA ALA A 3 -9.07 -20.36 5.11
C ALA A 3 -8.50 -20.55 3.69
N VAL A 4 -8.00 -19.47 3.07
CA VAL A 4 -7.40 -19.50 1.75
C VAL A 4 -5.91 -19.83 1.83
N ALA A 5 -5.24 -19.33 2.86
CA ALA A 5 -3.86 -19.64 3.22
C ALA A 5 -3.63 -19.37 4.71
N GLU A 6 -2.83 -20.19 5.38
CA GLU A 6 -2.51 -20.02 6.82
C GLU A 6 -1.01 -20.00 7.07
N ASN A 7 -0.23 -20.70 6.25
CA ASN A 7 1.22 -20.79 6.39
C ASN A 7 1.90 -21.13 5.06
N ILE A 8 3.21 -21.00 5.02
CA ILE A 8 4.06 -21.35 3.89
C ILE A 8 5.24 -22.16 4.41
N HIS A 9 5.44 -23.36 3.85
CA HIS A 9 6.57 -24.23 4.21
C HIS A 9 6.75 -24.36 5.73
N SER A 10 5.65 -24.56 6.47
CA SER A 10 5.61 -24.64 7.94
C SER A 10 5.91 -23.31 8.68
N GLU A 11 6.04 -22.20 7.97
CA GLU A 11 6.18 -20.87 8.55
C GLU A 11 4.82 -20.12 8.51
N GLY A 12 4.29 -19.75 9.67
CA GLY A 12 3.06 -18.95 9.78
C GLY A 12 3.24 -17.50 9.32
N PHE A 13 2.14 -16.86 8.97
CA PHE A 13 2.12 -15.42 8.82
C PHE A 13 2.40 -14.74 10.15
N ARG A 14 3.06 -13.59 10.11
CA ARG A 14 3.42 -12.80 11.30
C ARG A 14 2.35 -11.80 11.70
N GLY A 15 1.53 -11.40 10.73
CA GLY A 15 0.44 -10.45 10.89
C GLY A 15 0.09 -9.83 9.54
N ILE A 16 -0.83 -10.48 8.83
CA ILE A 16 -1.34 -9.98 7.55
C ILE A 16 -2.00 -8.62 7.78
N ASN A 17 -1.69 -7.64 6.94
CA ASN A 17 -2.25 -6.30 7.03
C ASN A 17 -3.18 -6.00 5.85
N ASP A 18 -2.68 -6.00 4.62
CA ASP A 18 -3.44 -5.60 3.44
C ASP A 18 -3.25 -6.59 2.29
N LEU A 19 -4.17 -6.57 1.33
CA LEU A 19 -4.11 -7.40 0.13
C LEU A 19 -4.74 -6.71 -1.09
N ILE A 20 -4.26 -7.08 -2.27
CA ILE A 20 -4.86 -6.72 -3.55
C ILE A 20 -4.91 -7.92 -4.50
N LEU A 21 -5.85 -7.86 -5.45
CA LEU A 21 -5.92 -8.83 -6.54
C LEU A 21 -5.09 -8.34 -7.73
N HIS A 22 -4.20 -9.19 -8.23
CA HIS A 22 -3.49 -8.95 -9.47
C HIS A 22 -4.36 -9.37 -10.67
N PRO A 23 -4.23 -8.74 -11.86
CA PRO A 23 -5.04 -9.08 -13.04
C PRO A 23 -4.96 -10.55 -13.50
N ASP A 24 -3.87 -11.25 -13.20
CA ASP A 24 -3.74 -12.70 -13.48
C ASP A 24 -4.50 -13.59 -12.49
N GLY A 25 -5.14 -12.98 -11.49
CA GLY A 25 -5.92 -13.65 -10.44
C GLY A 25 -5.09 -14.15 -9.25
N SER A 26 -3.80 -13.80 -9.17
CA SER A 26 -3.04 -13.99 -7.94
C SER A 26 -3.38 -12.91 -6.90
N ILE A 27 -3.09 -13.18 -5.63
CA ILE A 27 -3.25 -12.24 -4.52
C ILE A 27 -1.87 -11.78 -4.09
N LEU A 28 -1.68 -10.46 -4.01
CA LEU A 28 -0.51 -9.85 -3.38
C LEU A 28 -0.93 -9.40 -1.98
N LEU A 29 -0.11 -9.68 -0.98
CA LEU A 29 -0.45 -9.34 0.40
C LEU A 29 0.79 -8.93 1.21
N THR A 30 0.57 -8.05 2.16
CA THR A 30 1.57 -7.64 3.15
C THR A 30 1.41 -8.44 4.43
N ASP A 31 2.53 -8.86 4.99
CA ASP A 31 2.63 -9.60 6.24
C ASP A 31 3.56 -8.80 7.17
N GLN A 32 2.95 -7.81 7.79
CA GLN A 32 3.61 -6.74 8.52
C GLN A 32 4.32 -7.25 9.77
N GLY A 33 3.63 -8.03 10.60
CA GLY A 33 4.11 -8.42 11.92
C GLY A 33 4.38 -7.21 12.82
N GLN A 34 5.15 -7.43 13.87
CA GLN A 34 5.63 -6.38 14.78
C GLN A 34 7.00 -5.84 14.31
N THR A 35 7.12 -5.48 13.04
CA THR A 35 8.39 -5.10 12.41
C THR A 35 8.55 -3.58 12.33
N GLY A 36 9.78 -3.12 12.12
CA GLY A 36 10.13 -1.71 12.03
C GLY A 36 11.57 -1.53 11.63
N LEU A 37 12.14 -0.35 11.85
CA LEU A 37 13.55 -0.08 11.53
C LEU A 37 14.51 -0.91 12.37
N GLN A 38 14.11 -1.26 13.61
CA GLN A 38 14.91 -2.10 14.53
C GLN A 38 14.87 -3.58 14.13
N ASP A 39 13.83 -4.00 13.42
CA ASP A 39 13.64 -5.37 12.92
C ASP A 39 12.88 -5.31 11.58
N PRO A 40 13.56 -5.01 10.47
CA PRO A 40 12.92 -4.85 9.17
C PRO A 40 12.64 -6.21 8.50
N THR A 41 11.95 -7.10 9.20
CA THR A 41 11.68 -8.47 8.71
C THR A 41 10.24 -8.68 8.24
N GLY A 42 9.50 -7.60 7.99
CA GLY A 42 8.19 -7.64 7.35
C GLY A 42 8.28 -8.18 5.92
N ARG A 43 7.22 -8.83 5.48
CA ARG A 43 7.20 -9.61 4.25
C ARG A 43 6.11 -9.14 3.30
N VAL A 44 6.33 -9.33 2.00
CA VAL A 44 5.32 -9.24 0.96
C VAL A 44 5.27 -10.56 0.21
N TRP A 45 4.07 -11.05 -0.04
CA TRP A 45 3.83 -12.35 -0.63
C TRP A 45 2.95 -12.26 -1.86
N ARG A 46 3.07 -13.25 -2.75
CA ARG A 46 2.16 -13.50 -3.85
C ARG A 46 1.61 -14.91 -3.73
N LEU A 47 0.31 -15.02 -3.57
CA LEU A 47 -0.42 -16.29 -3.63
C LEU A 47 -0.97 -16.48 -5.04
N HIS A 48 -0.51 -17.49 -5.73
CA HIS A 48 -0.97 -17.86 -7.07
C HIS A 48 -2.29 -18.66 -7.01
N ARG A 49 -2.98 -18.73 -8.15
CA ARG A 49 -4.24 -19.47 -8.28
C ARG A 49 -4.12 -20.96 -8.00
N ASP A 50 -2.95 -21.54 -8.22
CA ASP A 50 -2.63 -22.94 -7.96
C ASP A 50 -2.26 -23.22 -6.49
N GLY A 51 -2.31 -22.21 -5.65
CA GLY A 51 -1.95 -22.28 -4.22
C GLY A 51 -0.47 -22.09 -3.93
N ARG A 52 0.38 -21.96 -4.95
CA ARG A 52 1.80 -21.65 -4.75
C ARG A 52 1.96 -20.25 -4.17
N MET A 53 2.85 -20.11 -3.22
CA MET A 53 3.19 -18.81 -2.64
C MET A 53 4.66 -18.44 -2.86
N ASP A 54 4.87 -17.24 -3.35
CA ASP A 54 6.19 -16.65 -3.53
C ASP A 54 6.41 -15.51 -2.55
N ARG A 55 7.54 -15.50 -1.87
CA ARG A 55 7.97 -14.40 -1.04
C ARG A 55 8.68 -13.36 -1.90
N LEU A 56 8.03 -12.22 -2.11
CA LEU A 56 8.56 -11.14 -2.94
C LEU A 56 9.65 -10.36 -2.22
N ILE A 57 9.45 -10.04 -0.94
CA ILE A 57 10.45 -9.44 -0.05
C ILE A 57 10.33 -9.99 1.36
N SER A 58 11.40 -9.83 2.15
CA SER A 58 11.50 -10.29 3.54
C SER A 58 12.25 -9.32 4.46
N ASN A 59 12.46 -8.10 3.99
CA ASN A 59 13.22 -7.07 4.71
C ASN A 59 12.47 -5.73 4.78
N GLY A 60 11.13 -5.78 4.77
CA GLY A 60 10.27 -4.59 4.84
C GLY A 60 10.14 -4.04 6.26
N PRO A 61 10.42 -2.76 6.50
CA PRO A 61 10.17 -2.12 7.79
C PRO A 61 8.68 -1.79 7.93
N SER A 62 7.88 -2.76 8.35
CA SER A 62 6.42 -2.65 8.53
C SER A 62 5.66 -2.43 7.21
N PRO A 63 5.66 -3.41 6.27
CA PRO A 63 4.89 -3.31 5.05
C PRO A 63 3.39 -3.29 5.38
N ASN A 64 2.68 -2.30 4.85
CA ASN A 64 1.28 -2.01 5.14
C ASN A 64 0.46 -1.99 3.84
N GLY A 65 -0.12 -0.86 3.44
CA GLY A 65 -0.89 -0.76 2.22
C GLY A 65 -0.07 -1.12 0.96
N LEU A 66 -0.73 -1.68 -0.02
CA LEU A 66 -0.11 -1.99 -1.30
C LEU A 66 -1.07 -1.72 -2.45
N THR A 67 -0.52 -1.37 -3.61
CA THR A 67 -1.30 -1.16 -4.83
C THR A 67 -0.46 -1.45 -6.07
N LEU A 68 -1.11 -1.63 -7.22
CA LEU A 68 -0.44 -1.79 -8.51
C LEU A 68 -0.50 -0.48 -9.29
N ASN A 69 0.50 -0.24 -10.13
CA ASN A 69 0.31 0.70 -11.23
C ASN A 69 -0.76 0.16 -12.21
N ARG A 70 -1.36 1.03 -13.03
CA ARG A 70 -2.45 0.62 -13.94
C ARG A 70 -2.09 -0.54 -14.86
N ALA A 71 -0.85 -0.60 -15.33
CA ALA A 71 -0.39 -1.67 -16.21
C ALA A 71 -0.19 -3.02 -15.47
N GLY A 72 -0.30 -3.06 -14.14
CA GLY A 72 -0.04 -4.27 -13.35
C GLY A 72 1.43 -4.72 -13.35
N THR A 73 2.34 -3.87 -13.82
CA THR A 73 3.77 -4.21 -13.98
C THR A 73 4.64 -3.85 -12.79
N HIS A 74 4.13 -2.98 -11.93
CA HIS A 74 4.82 -2.52 -10.72
C HIS A 74 3.91 -2.60 -9.51
N LEU A 75 4.46 -3.13 -8.44
CA LEU A 75 3.86 -3.11 -7.11
C LEU A 75 4.44 -1.94 -6.32
N LEU A 76 3.57 -1.16 -5.68
CA LEU A 76 3.93 -0.13 -4.71
C LEU A 76 3.52 -0.61 -3.33
N VAL A 77 4.40 -0.49 -2.35
CA VAL A 77 4.16 -0.93 -0.97
C VAL A 77 4.54 0.17 0.00
N ALA A 78 3.62 0.50 0.89
CA ALA A 78 3.86 1.39 2.02
C ALA A 78 4.73 0.70 3.06
N MET A 79 5.88 1.26 3.36
CA MET A 79 6.78 0.86 4.45
C MET A 79 6.59 1.84 5.60
N THR A 80 5.58 1.56 6.44
CA THR A 80 5.10 2.53 7.44
C THR A 80 6.23 3.04 8.33
N ARG A 81 7.09 2.16 8.85
CA ARG A 81 8.10 2.54 9.85
C ARG A 81 9.35 3.21 9.28
N SER A 82 9.56 3.16 7.97
CA SER A 82 10.59 3.97 7.29
C SER A 82 10.04 5.23 6.62
N CYS A 83 8.72 5.47 6.72
CA CYS A 83 8.04 6.59 6.05
C CYS A 83 8.21 6.60 4.53
N GLU A 84 8.27 5.42 3.92
CA GLU A 84 8.60 5.25 2.51
C GLU A 84 7.51 4.48 1.77
N VAL A 85 7.38 4.77 0.47
CA VAL A 85 6.73 3.89 -0.49
C VAL A 85 7.81 3.28 -1.37
N TRP A 86 7.90 1.96 -1.38
CA TRP A 86 8.81 1.24 -2.25
C TRP A 86 8.08 0.80 -3.53
N ARG A 87 8.80 0.80 -4.66
CA ARG A 87 8.32 0.33 -5.95
C ARG A 87 9.14 -0.87 -6.41
N PHE A 88 8.45 -1.91 -6.84
CA PHE A 88 9.03 -3.15 -7.34
C PHE A 88 8.51 -3.43 -8.75
N ALA A 89 9.37 -3.74 -9.71
CA ALA A 89 8.93 -4.32 -10.96
C ALA A 89 8.50 -5.77 -10.71
N LEU A 90 7.28 -6.10 -11.07
CA LEU A 90 6.76 -7.47 -11.04
C LEU A 90 7.15 -8.16 -12.36
N ARG A 91 7.75 -9.33 -12.25
CA ARG A 91 8.10 -10.17 -13.39
C ARG A 91 7.16 -11.37 -13.47
N PRO A 92 6.91 -11.90 -14.68
CA PRO A 92 6.06 -13.08 -14.84
C PRO A 92 6.53 -14.30 -14.05
N ASP A 93 7.83 -14.42 -13.81
CA ASP A 93 8.48 -15.50 -13.06
C ASP A 93 8.43 -15.30 -11.54
N ALA A 94 7.63 -14.34 -11.05
CA ALA A 94 7.47 -13.96 -9.65
C ALA A 94 8.75 -13.42 -8.97
N VAL A 95 9.82 -13.21 -9.72
CA VAL A 95 11.03 -12.58 -9.18
C VAL A 95 10.84 -11.07 -9.18
N VAL A 96 10.98 -10.47 -8.01
CA VAL A 96 11.01 -9.01 -7.87
C VAL A 96 12.35 -8.50 -8.38
N ALA A 97 12.31 -7.70 -9.45
CA ALA A 97 13.49 -7.00 -9.90
C ALA A 97 13.64 -5.71 -9.08
N LYS A 98 14.81 -5.52 -8.50
CA LYS A 98 15.28 -4.29 -7.82
C LYS A 98 14.19 -3.39 -7.23
N ALA A 99 14.05 -3.39 -5.92
CA ALA A 99 13.24 -2.41 -5.20
C ALA A 99 13.86 -1.01 -5.28
N ASN A 100 13.02 -0.01 -5.48
CA ASN A 100 13.42 1.39 -5.42
C ASN A 100 12.57 2.14 -4.40
N LEU A 101 13.16 3.12 -3.72
CA LEU A 101 12.40 4.17 -3.07
C LEU A 101 11.64 4.95 -4.16
N PHE A 102 10.32 4.98 -4.05
CA PHE A 102 9.48 5.72 -4.98
C PHE A 102 9.07 7.08 -4.41
N PHE A 103 8.63 7.10 -3.16
CA PHE A 103 8.20 8.31 -2.47
C PHE A 103 8.50 8.22 -0.98
N ARG A 104 8.73 9.36 -0.34
CA ARG A 104 8.87 9.44 1.12
C ARG A 104 7.86 10.45 1.66
N VAL A 105 6.99 10.01 2.56
CA VAL A 105 6.10 10.92 3.28
C VAL A 105 6.89 11.65 4.39
N PRO A 106 6.43 12.82 4.84
CA PRO A 106 7.02 13.45 6.01
C PRO A 106 7.01 12.51 7.20
N ALA A 107 8.16 12.40 7.88
CA ALA A 107 8.31 11.63 9.09
C ALA A 107 7.53 12.26 10.25
N GLY A 108 7.15 11.47 11.24
CA GLY A 108 6.40 11.94 12.39
C GLY A 108 5.93 10.78 13.26
N THR A 109 4.68 10.84 13.67
CA THR A 109 4.07 9.84 14.57
C THR A 109 3.69 8.55 13.86
N SER A 110 3.59 8.58 12.53
CA SER A 110 3.26 7.43 11.69
C SER A 110 3.97 7.57 10.34
N GLY A 111 3.71 6.65 9.43
CA GLY A 111 4.20 6.66 8.06
C GLY A 111 3.05 6.39 7.08
N PRO A 112 3.33 6.04 5.82
CA PRO A 112 2.30 5.72 4.84
C PRO A 112 1.53 4.48 5.26
N ASP A 113 0.23 4.47 4.94
CA ASP A 113 -0.69 3.39 5.26
C ASP A 113 -1.35 2.89 3.97
N GLY A 114 -2.67 2.90 3.85
CA GLY A 114 -3.36 2.49 2.64
C GLY A 114 -3.10 3.42 1.45
N MET A 115 -3.22 2.88 0.24
CA MET A 115 -2.89 3.57 -0.99
C MET A 115 -3.85 3.22 -2.12
N ALA A 116 -4.01 4.14 -3.07
CA ALA A 116 -4.76 3.94 -4.30
C ALA A 116 -4.01 4.53 -5.50
N VAL A 117 -4.32 4.03 -6.70
CA VAL A 117 -3.82 4.58 -7.97
C VAL A 117 -4.99 4.99 -8.85
N ASP A 118 -4.91 6.16 -9.47
CA ASP A 118 -5.94 6.65 -10.37
C ASP A 118 -5.71 6.26 -11.84
N ALA A 119 -6.60 6.78 -12.71
CA ALA A 119 -6.55 6.54 -14.15
C ALA A 119 -5.29 7.09 -14.85
N HIS A 120 -4.53 7.96 -14.21
CA HIS A 120 -3.34 8.61 -14.73
C HIS A 120 -2.04 8.11 -14.07
N ASP A 121 -2.10 6.96 -13.37
CA ASP A 121 -0.98 6.40 -12.59
C ASP A 121 -0.49 7.33 -11.46
N ARG A 122 -1.30 8.31 -11.01
CA ARG A 122 -1.00 9.06 -9.80
C ARG A 122 -1.26 8.18 -8.58
N LEU A 123 -0.31 8.15 -7.66
CA LEU A 123 -0.42 7.41 -6.40
C LEU A 123 -1.01 8.32 -5.31
N PHE A 124 -1.99 7.81 -4.60
CA PHE A 124 -2.61 8.44 -3.43
C PHE A 124 -2.18 7.68 -2.19
N VAL A 125 -1.56 8.37 -1.23
CA VAL A 125 -0.93 7.75 -0.05
C VAL A 125 -1.54 8.34 1.22
N ALA A 126 -2.30 7.55 1.96
CA ALA A 126 -2.77 7.95 3.27
C ALA A 126 -1.60 8.07 4.26
N ASN A 127 -1.53 9.19 4.98
CA ASN A 127 -0.47 9.48 5.95
C ASN A 127 -1.08 9.81 7.32
N PRO A 128 -1.39 8.78 8.14
CA PRO A 128 -1.89 8.93 9.50
C PRO A 128 -0.93 9.75 10.37
N GLY A 129 -1.50 10.43 11.37
CA GLY A 129 -0.76 11.35 12.23
C GLY A 129 -0.62 12.75 11.66
N HIS A 130 -0.53 12.88 10.34
CA HIS A 130 -0.48 14.17 9.63
C HIS A 130 -1.85 14.63 9.11
N GLY A 131 -2.84 13.74 9.05
CA GLY A 131 -4.18 14.07 8.54
C GLY A 131 -4.20 14.35 7.04
N GLN A 132 -3.35 13.68 6.26
CA GLN A 132 -3.16 13.99 4.85
C GLN A 132 -3.19 12.75 3.97
N VAL A 133 -3.68 12.91 2.74
CA VAL A 133 -3.45 11.96 1.65
C VAL A 133 -2.58 12.66 0.61
N TRP A 134 -1.39 12.15 0.37
CA TRP A 134 -0.44 12.69 -0.61
C TRP A 134 -0.80 12.21 -2.01
N VAL A 135 -0.73 13.12 -2.98
CA VAL A 135 -0.89 12.81 -4.41
C VAL A 135 0.48 12.91 -5.06
N VAL A 136 0.94 11.79 -5.60
CA VAL A 136 2.28 11.61 -6.15
C VAL A 136 2.17 11.25 -7.62
N ASP A 137 2.91 11.91 -8.47
CA ASP A 137 2.91 11.63 -9.91
C ASP A 137 3.62 10.29 -10.25
N PRO A 138 3.54 9.80 -11.50
CA PRO A 138 4.20 8.55 -11.89
C PRO A 138 5.73 8.54 -11.77
N HIS A 139 6.36 9.71 -11.55
CA HIS A 139 7.80 9.86 -11.34
C HIS A 139 8.21 9.89 -9.88
N GLY A 140 7.25 9.82 -8.94
CA GLY A 140 7.52 9.86 -7.50
C GLY A 140 7.57 11.27 -6.91
N ILE A 141 7.05 12.27 -7.62
CA ILE A 141 7.03 13.67 -7.17
C ILE A 141 5.65 13.98 -6.58
N ALA A 142 5.62 14.49 -5.36
CA ALA A 142 4.39 14.97 -4.74
C ALA A 142 3.89 16.22 -5.46
N THR A 143 2.66 16.18 -5.93
CA THR A 143 2.02 17.28 -6.68
C THR A 143 0.97 18.01 -5.84
N HIS A 144 0.20 17.26 -5.07
CA HIS A 144 -0.91 17.77 -4.26
C HIS A 144 -1.01 16.99 -2.94
N ARG A 145 -1.88 17.48 -2.08
CA ARG A 145 -2.32 16.74 -0.90
C ARG A 145 -3.80 17.00 -0.63
N VAL A 146 -4.52 16.01 -0.17
CA VAL A 146 -5.86 16.15 0.39
C VAL A 146 -5.69 16.34 1.89
N ASP A 147 -6.20 17.44 2.42
CA ASP A 147 -6.12 17.78 3.85
C ASP A 147 -7.38 17.28 4.57
N CYS A 148 -7.21 16.33 5.47
CA CYS A 148 -8.28 15.76 6.28
C CYS A 148 -8.35 16.36 7.69
N THR A 149 -7.45 17.29 8.05
CA THR A 149 -7.28 17.78 9.43
C THR A 149 -8.52 18.45 10.02
N GLY A 150 -9.44 18.94 9.18
CA GLY A 150 -10.75 19.45 9.61
C GLY A 150 -11.70 18.37 10.16
N PHE A 151 -11.41 17.10 9.92
CA PHE A 151 -12.20 15.95 10.39
C PHE A 151 -11.41 15.09 11.39
N GLY A 152 -10.11 14.91 11.15
CA GLY A 152 -9.22 14.13 11.99
C GLY A 152 -7.82 14.03 11.40
N ARG A 153 -6.91 13.39 12.13
CA ARG A 153 -5.50 13.27 11.73
C ARG A 153 -5.10 11.84 11.36
N MET A 154 -6.06 10.94 11.26
CA MET A 154 -5.78 9.51 11.07
C MET A 154 -6.46 8.95 9.79
N PRO A 155 -6.20 9.52 8.58
CA PRO A 155 -6.58 8.86 7.34
C PRO A 155 -5.75 7.58 7.22
N THR A 156 -6.40 6.42 7.18
CA THR A 156 -5.72 5.11 7.18
C THR A 156 -5.76 4.41 5.83
N ASN A 157 -6.79 4.68 5.03
CA ASN A 157 -6.88 4.07 3.70
C ASN A 157 -7.62 4.99 2.74
N CYS A 158 -7.48 4.75 1.45
CA CYS A 158 -8.25 5.44 0.43
C CYS A 158 -8.53 4.54 -0.79
N ALA A 159 -9.62 4.83 -1.47
CA ALA A 159 -9.98 4.15 -2.72
C ALA A 159 -10.78 5.10 -3.61
N PHE A 160 -10.71 4.91 -4.93
CA PHE A 160 -11.58 5.64 -5.85
C PHE A 160 -12.96 5.02 -5.90
N ALA A 161 -13.98 5.87 -5.88
CA ALA A 161 -15.34 5.49 -6.22
C ALA A 161 -15.42 5.05 -7.70
N PRO A 162 -16.51 4.37 -8.12
CA PRO A 162 -16.66 3.89 -9.49
C PRO A 162 -16.61 4.97 -10.58
N ASP A 163 -16.82 6.24 -10.21
CA ASP A 163 -16.71 7.39 -11.11
C ASP A 163 -15.26 7.71 -11.49
N GLY A 164 -14.28 7.13 -10.79
CA GLY A 164 -12.84 7.33 -11.00
C GLY A 164 -12.33 8.75 -10.65
N ARG A 165 -13.16 9.57 -10.00
CA ARG A 165 -12.88 10.97 -9.67
C ARG A 165 -13.01 11.27 -8.18
N THR A 166 -13.92 10.61 -7.51
CA THR A 166 -14.14 10.76 -6.08
C THR A 166 -13.21 9.81 -5.31
N LEU A 167 -12.28 10.40 -4.54
CA LEU A 167 -11.46 9.66 -3.59
C LEU A 167 -12.22 9.51 -2.28
N VAL A 168 -12.50 8.28 -1.88
CA VAL A 168 -13.10 7.95 -0.57
C VAL A 168 -11.95 7.61 0.38
N ILE A 169 -11.98 8.19 1.59
CA ILE A 169 -10.91 8.08 2.58
C ILE A 169 -11.50 7.60 3.90
N THR A 170 -10.90 6.57 4.51
CA THR A 170 -11.22 6.18 5.88
C THR A 170 -10.46 7.07 6.85
N GLU A 171 -11.18 7.77 7.72
CA GLU A 171 -10.60 8.58 8.80
C GLU A 171 -10.94 7.92 10.14
N SER A 172 -9.93 7.30 10.78
CA SER A 172 -10.15 6.41 11.92
C SER A 172 -10.28 7.14 13.25
N GLN A 173 -9.77 8.37 13.38
CA GLN A 173 -9.90 9.15 14.62
C GLN A 173 -11.33 9.64 14.85
N SER A 174 -11.99 10.10 13.79
CA SER A 174 -13.41 10.54 13.85
C SER A 174 -14.39 9.40 13.59
N GLY A 175 -13.91 8.25 13.09
CA GLY A 175 -14.77 7.15 12.64
C GLY A 175 -15.59 7.48 11.39
N SER A 176 -15.03 8.28 10.49
CA SER A 176 -15.74 8.83 9.31
C SER A 176 -15.22 8.24 8.01
N LEU A 177 -16.10 8.23 7.00
CA LEU A 177 -15.72 8.15 5.60
C LEU A 177 -15.76 9.57 5.03
N LEU A 178 -14.64 10.01 4.47
CA LEU A 178 -14.54 11.31 3.80
C LEU A 178 -14.55 11.09 2.29
N ALA A 179 -15.01 12.09 1.54
CA ALA A 179 -14.97 12.09 0.09
C ALA A 179 -14.32 13.38 -0.41
N ALA A 180 -13.41 13.27 -1.38
CA ALA A 180 -12.76 14.40 -2.02
C ALA A 180 -12.83 14.24 -3.55
N GLU A 181 -13.26 15.28 -4.26
CA GLU A 181 -13.14 15.33 -5.70
C GLU A 181 -11.67 15.61 -6.08
N ILE A 182 -11.13 14.76 -6.93
CA ILE A 182 -9.75 14.87 -7.40
C ILE A 182 -9.75 15.51 -8.79
N PRO A 183 -9.08 16.66 -8.96
CA PRO A 183 -9.00 17.30 -10.27
C PRO A 183 -8.21 16.44 -11.25
N ALA A 184 -8.55 16.55 -12.53
CA ALA A 184 -7.72 16.01 -13.60
C ALA A 184 -6.30 16.59 -13.49
N PRO A 185 -5.28 15.85 -13.95
CA PRO A 185 -3.90 16.33 -13.96
C PRO A 185 -3.72 17.53 -14.89
#